data_d86b10b25216e98784c3ac509dab4c82
#
_entry.id   d86b10b25216e98784c3ac509dab4c82
#
_cell.length_a   1.000
_cell.length_b   1.000
_cell.length_c   1.000
_cell.angle_alpha   90.00
_cell.angle_beta   90.00
_cell.angle_gamma   90.00
#
_symmetry.space_group_name_H-M   'P 1'
#
loop_
_entity.id
_entity.type
_entity.pdbx_description
1 polymer ?
#
loop_
_entity_poly.entity_id
_entity_poly.type
_entity_poly.pdbx_seq_one_letter_code
_entity_poly.pdbx_strand_id
1 'polypeptide(L)'
;MSNLSSIVLKNNRKVITDFSCNFCSNLNCLIKKNLDNLTSLSFVDDKKTIRCKKGQQFIIEGAPVNGLFFILKGVVKVFRTGINGREQIVRFAKEGEIIGHRGFGTEEYYTIGAIALQDAVLCYFSKDDLQQALLENPKFAYDMMLFYANELNKSESKVKSISQMTVRERVIDTL
;
A
#
# COMPACT_ATOMS: atom_id res chain seq x y z
N MET A 1 30.28 -36.68 -7.13
CA MET A 1 29.98 -36.54 -8.55
C MET A 1 28.61 -35.91 -8.57
N SER A 2 28.56 -34.60 -8.47
CA SER A 2 28.45 -33.58 -9.52
C SER A 2 27.13 -33.64 -10.26
N ASN A 3 26.26 -32.71 -9.98
CA ASN A 3 25.76 -31.87 -11.05
C ASN A 3 25.19 -30.53 -10.52
N LEU A 4 26.02 -29.52 -10.60
CA LEU A 4 25.62 -28.17 -10.84
C LEU A 4 25.09 -28.08 -12.28
N SER A 5 24.02 -27.38 -12.46
CA SER A 5 23.83 -26.49 -13.62
C SER A 5 22.35 -26.36 -13.96
N SER A 6 21.81 -25.21 -13.73
CA SER A 6 21.38 -24.37 -14.84
C SER A 6 20.96 -23.00 -14.33
N ILE A 7 21.93 -22.12 -14.28
CA ILE A 7 21.71 -20.68 -14.28
C ILE A 7 21.18 -20.33 -15.67
N VAL A 8 19.92 -20.01 -15.77
CA VAL A 8 19.37 -19.34 -16.95
C VAL A 8 19.34 -17.86 -16.67
N LEU A 9 20.36 -17.18 -17.16
CA LEU A 9 20.39 -15.74 -17.35
C LEU A 9 19.30 -15.33 -18.33
N LYS A 10 18.27 -14.65 -17.86
CA LYS A 10 17.42 -13.82 -18.71
C LYS A 10 17.16 -12.47 -18.09
N ASN A 11 17.74 -11.45 -18.74
CA ASN A 11 17.40 -10.03 -18.76
C ASN A 11 17.37 -9.24 -17.46
N ASN A 12 18.42 -8.48 -17.25
CA ASN A 12 18.62 -7.18 -16.63
C ASN A 12 17.37 -6.43 -16.08
N ARG A 13 16.64 -7.04 -15.16
CA ARG A 13 15.96 -6.35 -14.08
C ARG A 13 16.53 -6.94 -12.81
N LYS A 14 17.43 -6.19 -12.16
CA LYS A 14 17.90 -6.48 -10.83
C LYS A 14 16.66 -6.52 -9.94
N VAL A 15 16.02 -7.68 -9.83
CA VAL A 15 15.12 -7.99 -8.73
C VAL A 15 16.03 -8.04 -7.53
N ILE A 16 16.12 -6.94 -6.80
CA ILE A 16 16.72 -6.97 -5.48
C ILE A 16 15.65 -7.62 -4.61
N THR A 17 15.72 -8.93 -4.51
CA THR A 17 15.26 -9.65 -3.34
C THR A 17 15.89 -8.99 -2.13
N ASP A 18 15.07 -8.76 -1.09
CA ASP A 18 15.50 -8.75 0.29
C ASP A 18 15.34 -7.44 1.05
N PHE A 19 14.08 -7.02 1.15
CA PHE A 19 13.68 -6.47 2.42
C PHE A 19 12.75 -7.49 3.08
N SER A 20 13.34 -8.51 3.73
CA SER A 20 12.55 -9.43 4.55
C SER A 20 11.79 -8.63 5.61
N CYS A 21 10.52 -8.96 5.84
CA CYS A 21 9.74 -8.31 6.90
C CYS A 21 10.36 -8.55 8.27
N ASN A 22 11.11 -9.65 8.46
CA ASN A 22 11.82 -9.94 9.71
C ASN A 22 12.83 -8.86 10.08
N PHE A 23 13.58 -8.33 9.11
CA PHE A 23 14.59 -7.28 9.30
C PHE A 23 14.10 -5.88 8.95
N CYS A 24 12.79 -5.73 8.68
CA CYS A 24 12.21 -4.44 8.35
C CYS A 24 12.21 -3.50 9.56
N SER A 25 12.74 -2.29 9.39
CA SER A 25 12.78 -1.24 10.44
C SER A 25 11.46 -0.48 10.58
N ASN A 26 10.50 -0.69 9.68
CA ASN A 26 9.23 0.03 9.68
C ASN A 26 8.24 -0.58 10.70
N LEU A 27 8.32 -0.13 11.94
CA LEU A 27 7.47 -0.59 13.05
C LEU A 27 5.99 -0.18 12.91
N ASN A 28 5.68 0.79 12.04
CA ASN A 28 4.31 1.23 11.80
C ASN A 28 3.57 0.39 10.75
N CYS A 29 4.30 -0.47 10.03
CA CYS A 29 3.70 -1.36 9.03
C CYS A 29 2.81 -2.42 9.69
N LEU A 30 1.57 -2.56 9.21
CA LEU A 30 0.60 -3.52 9.74
C LEU A 30 1.10 -4.97 9.62
N ILE A 31 1.78 -5.32 8.53
CA ILE A 31 2.39 -6.64 8.35
C ILE A 31 3.48 -6.87 9.40
N LYS A 32 4.35 -5.87 9.63
CA LYS A 32 5.42 -5.99 10.64
C LYS A 32 4.86 -6.19 12.05
N LYS A 33 3.78 -5.49 12.40
CA LYS A 33 3.10 -5.63 13.70
C LYS A 33 2.50 -7.01 13.94
N ASN A 34 2.15 -7.71 12.86
CA ASN A 34 1.54 -9.03 12.91
C ASN A 34 2.50 -10.16 12.50
N LEU A 35 3.77 -9.89 12.38
CA LEU A 35 4.74 -10.81 11.80
C LEU A 35 4.77 -12.17 12.52
N ASP A 36 4.74 -12.16 13.85
CA ASP A 36 4.77 -13.39 14.66
C ASP A 36 3.56 -14.30 14.39
N ASN A 37 2.43 -13.72 13.99
CA ASN A 37 1.22 -14.45 13.63
C ASN A 37 1.19 -14.90 12.17
N LEU A 38 2.00 -14.27 11.30
CA LEU A 38 2.03 -14.51 9.86
C LEU A 38 3.20 -15.39 9.40
N THR A 39 4.11 -15.76 10.30
CA THR A 39 5.34 -16.51 9.96
C THR A 39 5.09 -17.95 9.49
N SER A 40 3.92 -18.52 9.81
CA SER A 40 3.54 -19.86 9.31
C SER A 40 3.08 -19.85 7.85
N LEU A 41 2.92 -18.67 7.26
CA LEU A 41 2.42 -18.48 5.90
C LEU A 41 3.56 -18.07 4.97
N SER A 42 3.64 -18.66 3.79
CA SER A 42 4.50 -18.21 2.69
C SER A 42 4.22 -16.74 2.28
N PHE A 43 3.07 -16.22 2.70
CA PHE A 43 2.58 -14.87 2.50
C PHE A 43 3.65 -13.76 2.67
N VAL A 44 4.48 -13.86 3.72
CA VAL A 44 5.50 -12.83 3.98
C VAL A 44 6.66 -12.94 3.01
N ASP A 45 6.96 -14.15 2.55
CA ASP A 45 8.07 -14.43 1.63
C ASP A 45 7.66 -14.18 0.16
N ASP A 46 6.38 -14.34 -0.16
CA ASP A 46 5.83 -14.14 -1.51
C ASP A 46 5.60 -12.66 -1.86
N LYS A 47 5.80 -11.75 -0.89
CA LYS A 47 5.69 -10.31 -1.16
C LYS A 47 6.65 -9.86 -2.26
N LYS A 48 6.18 -8.96 -3.12
CA LYS A 48 7.01 -8.32 -4.14
C LYS A 48 7.48 -6.95 -3.67
N THR A 49 8.77 -6.67 -3.85
CA THR A 49 9.31 -5.32 -3.60
C THR A 49 9.37 -4.55 -4.92
N ILE A 50 8.70 -3.40 -4.97
CA ILE A 50 8.60 -2.54 -6.14
C ILE A 50 9.34 -1.24 -5.85
N ARG A 51 10.25 -0.87 -6.75
CA ARG A 51 10.95 0.43 -6.70
C ARG A 51 10.31 1.37 -7.71
N CYS A 52 9.83 2.50 -7.21
CA CYS A 52 9.26 3.55 -8.04
C CYS A 52 10.18 4.76 -8.06
N LYS A 53 10.42 5.30 -9.25
CA LYS A 53 11.09 6.58 -9.42
C LYS A 53 10.15 7.73 -9.15
N LYS A 54 10.69 8.88 -8.75
CA LYS A 54 9.91 10.13 -8.65
C LYS A 54 9.09 10.34 -9.91
N GLY A 55 7.79 10.63 -9.76
CA GLY A 55 6.83 10.82 -10.84
C GLY A 55 6.25 9.53 -11.43
N GLN A 56 6.73 8.35 -11.02
CA GLN A 56 6.21 7.09 -11.52
C GLN A 56 4.86 6.77 -10.88
N GLN A 57 3.85 6.57 -11.72
CA GLN A 57 2.54 6.07 -11.32
C GLN A 57 2.60 4.53 -11.22
N PHE A 58 2.08 3.98 -10.13
CA PHE A 58 2.05 2.54 -9.88
C PHE A 58 0.65 1.98 -9.61
N ILE A 59 -0.33 2.84 -9.29
CA ILE A 59 -1.75 2.52 -9.35
C ILE A 59 -2.41 3.44 -10.37
N ILE A 60 -3.11 2.84 -11.31
CA ILE A 60 -3.88 3.53 -12.33
C ILE A 60 -5.36 3.43 -11.94
N GLU A 61 -6.06 4.55 -11.86
CA GLU A 61 -7.51 4.58 -11.64
C GLU A 61 -8.22 3.81 -12.75
N GLY A 62 -9.16 2.91 -12.41
CA GLY A 62 -9.82 2.02 -13.35
C GLY A 62 -9.06 0.71 -13.67
N ALA A 63 -7.82 0.53 -13.18
CA ALA A 63 -7.14 -0.75 -13.31
C ALA A 63 -7.68 -1.78 -12.30
N PRO A 64 -7.62 -3.09 -12.58
CA PRO A 64 -8.06 -4.14 -11.67
C PRO A 64 -7.35 -4.09 -10.31
N VAL A 65 -8.10 -4.33 -9.23
CA VAL A 65 -7.54 -4.43 -7.87
C VAL A 65 -6.90 -5.80 -7.70
N ASN A 66 -5.59 -5.85 -7.85
CA ASN A 66 -4.81 -7.09 -7.75
C ASN A 66 -4.14 -7.29 -6.38
N GLY A 67 -4.15 -6.28 -5.49
CA GLY A 67 -3.51 -6.36 -4.18
C GLY A 67 -3.34 -5.02 -3.49
N LEU A 68 -2.55 -5.02 -2.41
CA LEU A 68 -2.25 -3.84 -1.61
C LEU A 68 -0.77 -3.48 -1.67
N PHE A 69 -0.50 -2.19 -1.55
CA PHE A 69 0.84 -1.63 -1.50
C PHE A 69 1.08 -1.03 -0.11
N PHE A 70 2.17 -1.46 0.52
CA PHE A 70 2.66 -0.93 1.79
C PHE A 70 3.90 -0.10 1.52
N ILE A 71 3.94 1.15 1.96
CA ILE A 71 5.08 2.02 1.71
C ILE A 71 6.20 1.64 2.67
N LEU A 72 7.29 1.11 2.14
CA LEU A 72 8.50 0.85 2.91
C LEU A 72 9.34 2.11 3.05
N LYS A 73 9.46 2.89 1.99
CA LYS A 73 10.21 4.15 1.95
C LYS A 73 9.61 5.10 0.92
N GLY A 74 9.60 6.39 1.26
CA GLY A 74 9.19 7.44 0.33
C GLY A 74 7.82 8.04 0.64
N VAL A 75 7.39 8.96 -0.23
CA VAL A 75 6.11 9.67 -0.15
C VAL A 75 5.36 9.50 -1.46
N VAL A 76 4.06 9.23 -1.35
CA VAL A 76 3.15 8.96 -2.46
C VAL A 76 1.98 9.92 -2.43
N LYS A 77 1.65 10.49 -3.59
CA LYS A 77 0.41 11.24 -3.83
C LYS A 77 -0.67 10.25 -4.26
N VAL A 78 -1.79 10.23 -3.54
CA VAL A 78 -3.00 9.50 -3.89
C VAL A 78 -4.04 10.49 -4.38
N PHE A 79 -4.61 10.26 -5.55
CA PHE A 79 -5.53 11.19 -6.20
C PHE A 79 -6.69 10.46 -6.87
N ARG A 80 -7.72 11.20 -7.24
CA ARG A 80 -8.83 10.78 -8.11
C ARG A 80 -8.96 11.76 -9.26
N THR A 81 -9.38 11.26 -10.39
CA THR A 81 -9.68 12.09 -11.56
C THR A 81 -11.14 12.54 -11.49
N GLY A 82 -11.37 13.83 -11.42
CA GLY A 82 -12.70 14.42 -11.45
C GLY A 82 -13.31 14.42 -12.87
N ILE A 83 -14.61 14.77 -12.96
CA ILE A 83 -15.41 14.76 -14.20
C ILE A 83 -14.75 15.58 -15.33
N ASN A 84 -14.00 16.63 -14.98
CA ASN A 84 -13.33 17.49 -15.96
C ASN A 84 -11.86 17.09 -16.22
N GLY A 85 -11.46 15.86 -15.88
CA GLY A 85 -10.09 15.38 -16.02
C GLY A 85 -9.09 16.00 -15.02
N ARG A 86 -9.56 16.82 -14.07
CA ARG A 86 -8.70 17.42 -13.04
C ARG A 86 -8.43 16.45 -11.93
N GLU A 87 -7.17 16.32 -11.55
CA GLU A 87 -6.78 15.52 -10.39
C GLU A 87 -7.22 16.20 -9.09
N GLN A 88 -7.89 15.44 -8.25
CA GLN A 88 -8.17 15.83 -6.86
C GLN A 88 -7.28 14.99 -5.95
N ILE A 89 -6.42 15.65 -5.19
CA ILE A 89 -5.57 14.96 -4.21
C ILE A 89 -6.44 14.46 -3.06
N VAL A 90 -6.44 13.15 -2.87
CA VAL A 90 -7.15 12.48 -1.77
C VAL A 90 -6.32 12.57 -0.49
N ARG A 91 -5.03 12.18 -0.58
CA ARG A 91 -4.06 12.25 0.52
C ARG A 91 -2.63 12.10 0.03
N PHE A 92 -1.71 12.47 0.88
CA PHE A 92 -0.32 12.03 0.80
C PHE A 92 -0.14 10.82 1.73
N ALA A 93 0.61 9.84 1.27
CA ALA A 93 0.89 8.64 2.04
C ALA A 93 2.40 8.47 2.21
N LYS A 94 2.82 8.03 3.39
CA LYS A 94 4.23 7.90 3.79
C LYS A 94 4.55 6.50 4.31
N GLU A 95 5.76 6.32 4.76
CA GLU A 95 6.26 5.04 5.31
C GLU A 95 5.31 4.43 6.35
N GLY A 96 5.02 3.14 6.23
CA GLY A 96 4.09 2.38 7.06
C GLY A 96 2.64 2.42 6.62
N GLU A 97 2.26 3.33 5.71
CA GLU A 97 0.88 3.43 5.25
C GLU A 97 0.56 2.47 4.10
N ILE A 98 -0.73 2.13 3.98
CA ILE A 98 -1.27 1.19 2.99
C ILE A 98 -1.97 1.97 1.90
N ILE A 99 -1.77 1.57 0.63
CA ILE A 99 -2.43 2.15 -0.54
C ILE A 99 -3.17 1.04 -1.29
N GLY A 100 -4.32 1.41 -1.88
CA GLY A 100 -5.20 0.49 -2.61
C GLY A 100 -6.25 -0.20 -1.74
N HIS A 101 -6.18 -0.02 -0.42
CA HIS A 101 -7.05 -0.71 0.56
C HIS A 101 -8.55 -0.42 0.35
N ARG A 102 -8.93 0.75 -0.16
CA ARG A 102 -10.35 1.10 -0.35
C ARG A 102 -11.06 0.27 -1.42
N GLY A 103 -10.33 -0.26 -2.39
CA GLY A 103 -10.88 -1.19 -3.38
C GLY A 103 -10.77 -2.66 -2.98
N PHE A 104 -10.02 -2.97 -1.93
CA PHE A 104 -9.79 -4.36 -1.55
C PHE A 104 -11.05 -5.00 -0.96
N GLY A 105 -11.53 -6.05 -1.61
CA GLY A 105 -12.66 -6.86 -1.16
C GLY A 105 -14.04 -6.36 -1.62
N THR A 106 -14.19 -5.09 -2.01
CA THR A 106 -15.48 -4.50 -2.39
C THR A 106 -15.56 -4.07 -3.85
N GLU A 107 -14.41 -3.72 -4.44
CA GLU A 107 -14.34 -3.21 -5.80
C GLU A 107 -13.48 -4.12 -6.69
N GLU A 108 -13.82 -4.18 -7.96
CA GLU A 108 -13.01 -4.88 -8.96
C GLU A 108 -11.87 -3.99 -9.47
N TYR A 109 -12.06 -2.67 -9.42
CA TYR A 109 -11.15 -1.68 -10.01
C TYR A 109 -10.71 -0.64 -8.98
N TYR A 110 -9.47 -0.16 -9.10
CA TYR A 110 -9.00 0.95 -8.28
C TYR A 110 -9.77 2.22 -8.58
N THR A 111 -10.35 2.84 -7.56
CA THR A 111 -11.02 4.13 -7.65
C THR A 111 -10.08 5.31 -7.45
N ILE A 112 -8.78 5.07 -7.37
CA ILE A 112 -7.72 6.06 -7.14
C ILE A 112 -6.53 5.79 -8.05
N GLY A 113 -5.78 6.87 -8.34
CA GLY A 113 -4.42 6.79 -8.84
C GLY A 113 -3.39 7.02 -7.74
N ALA A 114 -2.17 6.47 -7.89
CA ALA A 114 -1.07 6.71 -6.96
C ALA A 114 0.25 6.92 -7.70
N ILE A 115 0.94 8.02 -7.35
CA ILE A 115 2.21 8.47 -7.95
C ILE A 115 3.25 8.67 -6.84
N ALA A 116 4.46 8.20 -7.05
CA ALA A 116 5.60 8.45 -6.19
C ALA A 116 6.07 9.91 -6.32
N LEU A 117 6.08 10.68 -5.21
CA LEU A 117 6.56 12.06 -5.21
C LEU A 117 8.08 12.18 -5.10
N GLN A 118 8.71 11.13 -4.66
CA GLN A 118 10.17 10.92 -4.60
C GLN A 118 10.46 9.46 -4.91
N ASP A 119 11.73 9.08 -5.04
CA ASP A 119 12.08 7.67 -5.18
C ASP A 119 11.52 6.88 -3.99
N ALA A 120 10.72 5.87 -4.27
CA ALA A 120 9.96 5.11 -3.29
C ALA A 120 10.19 3.60 -3.41
N VAL A 121 10.05 2.91 -2.29
CA VAL A 121 10.08 1.45 -2.21
C VAL A 121 8.77 0.98 -1.60
N LEU A 122 8.09 0.09 -2.30
CA LEU A 122 6.79 -0.43 -1.94
C LEU A 122 6.88 -1.95 -1.75
N CYS A 123 6.21 -2.47 -0.73
CA CYS A 123 5.93 -3.88 -0.57
C CYS A 123 4.53 -4.15 -1.13
N TYR A 124 4.43 -5.04 -2.09
CA TYR A 124 3.17 -5.44 -2.70
C TYR A 124 2.80 -6.84 -2.24
N PHE A 125 1.55 -7.00 -1.84
CA PHE A 125 0.93 -8.28 -1.52
C PHE A 125 -0.27 -8.48 -2.44
N SER A 126 -0.39 -9.67 -3.02
CA SER A 126 -1.50 -9.98 -3.92
C SER A 126 -2.83 -10.06 -3.15
N LYS A 127 -3.94 -9.94 -3.89
CA LYS A 127 -5.28 -10.05 -3.32
C LYS A 127 -5.50 -11.44 -2.70
N ASP A 128 -5.04 -12.48 -3.38
CA ASP A 128 -5.24 -13.86 -2.97
C ASP A 128 -4.44 -14.17 -1.69
N ASP A 129 -3.16 -13.77 -1.64
CA ASP A 129 -2.31 -13.96 -0.47
C ASP A 129 -2.86 -13.23 0.76
N LEU A 130 -3.33 -11.98 0.56
CA LEU A 130 -3.95 -11.20 1.64
C LEU A 130 -5.26 -11.82 2.13
N GLN A 131 -6.08 -12.32 1.22
CA GLN A 131 -7.34 -12.96 1.57
C GLN A 131 -7.08 -14.24 2.39
N GLN A 132 -6.14 -15.06 1.96
CA GLN A 132 -5.74 -16.24 2.70
C GLN A 132 -5.20 -15.88 4.08
N ALA A 133 -4.29 -14.91 4.18
CA ALA A 133 -3.74 -14.46 5.45
C ALA A 133 -4.81 -13.94 6.42
N LEU A 134 -5.83 -13.24 5.92
CA LEU A 134 -6.95 -12.76 6.73
C LEU A 134 -7.84 -13.89 7.23
N LEU A 135 -8.10 -14.92 6.41
CA LEU A 135 -8.91 -16.07 6.78
C LEU A 135 -8.22 -16.98 7.81
N GLU A 136 -6.91 -17.13 7.69
CA GLU A 136 -6.12 -18.02 8.55
C GLU A 136 -5.65 -17.36 9.85
N ASN A 137 -5.66 -16.00 9.93
CA ASN A 137 -5.16 -15.25 11.06
C ASN A 137 -6.18 -14.28 11.65
N PRO A 138 -6.96 -14.70 12.67
CA PRO A 138 -7.96 -13.83 13.31
C PRO A 138 -7.37 -12.54 13.89
N LYS A 139 -6.13 -12.57 14.42
CA LYS A 139 -5.47 -11.38 14.95
C LYS A 139 -5.14 -10.37 13.85
N PHE A 140 -4.62 -10.84 12.71
CA PHE A 140 -4.36 -9.98 11.56
C PHE A 140 -5.65 -9.42 10.97
N ALA A 141 -6.72 -10.23 10.88
CA ALA A 141 -8.02 -9.78 10.44
C ALA A 141 -8.60 -8.68 11.36
N TYR A 142 -8.48 -8.86 12.68
CA TYR A 142 -8.89 -7.86 13.66
C TYR A 142 -8.12 -6.54 13.51
N ASP A 143 -6.80 -6.61 13.37
CA ASP A 143 -5.97 -5.42 13.21
C ASP A 143 -6.24 -4.72 11.86
N MET A 144 -6.56 -5.46 10.81
CA MET A 144 -7.01 -4.91 9.53
C MET A 144 -8.36 -4.22 9.68
N MET A 145 -9.30 -4.78 10.44
CA MET A 145 -10.58 -4.15 10.75
C MET A 145 -10.38 -2.81 11.49
N LEU A 146 -9.50 -2.80 12.51
CA LEU A 146 -9.15 -1.56 13.23
C LEU A 146 -8.50 -0.52 12.30
N PHE A 147 -7.65 -0.96 11.37
CA PHE A 147 -7.09 -0.08 10.34
C PHE A 147 -8.20 0.57 9.50
N TYR A 148 -9.17 -0.21 9.01
CA TYR A 148 -10.30 0.34 8.24
C TYR A 148 -11.18 1.28 9.07
N ALA A 149 -11.46 0.96 10.33
CA ALA A 149 -12.20 1.85 11.22
C ALA A 149 -11.49 3.21 11.40
N ASN A 150 -10.16 3.20 11.55
CA ASN A 150 -9.37 4.42 11.64
C ASN A 150 -9.37 5.22 10.31
N GLU A 151 -9.31 4.54 9.16
CA GLU A 151 -9.40 5.21 7.86
C GLU A 151 -10.78 5.84 7.61
N LEU A 152 -11.84 5.21 8.10
CA LEU A 152 -13.20 5.76 8.09
C LEU A 152 -13.28 7.04 8.93
N ASN A 153 -12.82 6.99 10.18
CA ASN A 153 -12.78 8.16 11.08
C ASN A 153 -11.99 9.34 10.47
N LYS A 154 -10.85 9.07 9.84
CA LYS A 154 -10.09 10.11 9.12
C LYS A 154 -10.90 10.72 7.96
N SER A 155 -11.64 9.88 7.23
CA SER A 155 -12.47 10.34 6.11
C SER A 155 -13.64 11.20 6.59
N GLU A 156 -14.31 10.82 7.65
CA GLU A 156 -15.39 11.59 8.28
C GLU A 156 -14.88 12.94 8.83
N SER A 157 -13.74 12.95 9.50
CA SER A 157 -13.10 14.17 9.99
C SER A 157 -12.77 15.13 8.84
N LYS A 158 -12.30 14.59 7.70
CA LYS A 158 -12.03 15.39 6.51
C LYS A 158 -13.31 15.99 5.90
N VAL A 159 -14.39 15.21 5.84
CA VAL A 159 -15.70 15.71 5.38
C VAL A 159 -16.21 16.82 6.28
N LYS A 160 -16.12 16.65 7.61
CA LYS A 160 -16.46 17.69 8.59
C LYS A 160 -15.64 18.96 8.37
N SER A 161 -14.32 18.84 8.22
CA SER A 161 -13.43 19.98 7.97
C SER A 161 -13.82 20.72 6.67
N ILE A 162 -14.11 20.01 5.59
CA ILE A 162 -14.51 20.60 4.31
C ILE A 162 -15.86 21.32 4.42
N SER A 163 -16.81 20.77 5.16
CA SER A 163 -18.19 21.31 5.27
C SER A 163 -18.34 22.44 6.27
N GLN A 164 -17.51 22.50 7.32
CA GLN A 164 -17.69 23.41 8.44
C GLN A 164 -16.58 24.48 8.58
N MET A 165 -15.42 24.26 7.97
CA MET A 165 -14.29 25.19 8.08
C MET A 165 -14.19 26.11 6.88
N THR A 166 -13.86 27.38 7.13
CA THR A 166 -13.47 28.31 6.09
C THR A 166 -12.15 27.90 5.44
N VAL A 167 -11.82 28.43 4.28
CA VAL A 167 -10.55 28.14 3.58
C VAL A 167 -9.34 28.44 4.48
N ARG A 168 -9.41 29.53 5.25
CA ARG A 168 -8.34 29.95 6.17
C ARG A 168 -8.13 28.94 7.29
N GLU A 169 -9.20 28.50 7.92
CA GLU A 169 -9.15 27.49 8.99
C GLU A 169 -8.62 26.15 8.48
N ARG A 170 -9.00 25.71 7.28
CA ARG A 170 -8.48 24.48 6.65
C ARG A 170 -6.98 24.52 6.38
N VAL A 171 -6.46 25.67 5.99
CA VAL A 171 -5.02 25.85 5.77
C VAL A 171 -4.27 25.73 7.10
N ILE A 172 -4.80 26.33 8.18
CA ILE A 172 -4.19 26.27 9.52
C ILE A 172 -4.21 24.82 10.06
N ASP A 173 -5.30 24.08 9.86
CA ASP A 173 -5.46 22.71 10.34
C ASP A 173 -4.55 21.70 9.59
N THR A 174 -4.05 22.09 8.42
CA THR A 174 -3.20 21.22 7.57
C THR A 174 -1.70 21.46 7.77
N LEU A 175 -1.30 22.55 8.41
CA LEU A 175 0.10 22.92 8.70
C LEU A 175 0.59 22.32 10.00
#